data_ad474fedb2d21f010f354181bba0e406
#
_entry.id   ad474fedb2d21f010f354181bba0e406
#
_cell.length_a   1.000
_cell.length_b   1.000
_cell.length_c   1.000
_cell.angle_alpha   90.00
_cell.angle_beta   90.00
_cell.angle_gamma   90.00
#
_symmetry.space_group_name_H-M   'P 1'
#
loop_
_entity.id
_entity.type
_entity.pdbx_description
1 polymer ?
#
loop_
_entity_poly.entity_id
_entity_poly.type
_entity_poly.pdbx_seq_one_letter_code
_entity_poly.pdbx_strand_id
1 'polypeptide(L)'
;MRFVMALLLYLLGAVSTHAATRPTDDEVKQIVTQEVATLLRGAGAAVAVRIDGRTLFFNFGFADRASGRPVTSGSVFNLASVGKVFDATLLALMVRQGEVSFDDTVGASIDELRHAGDIRDVTLGELITFTSGFRLPQDHPPFPPAHFTLASFLDVLKAWKREPDHRPGQYLYSHAGIVLLHLALERRFGAPYAALLEQKLLRRLALSSTTLPVRGAHSAGKFPPTLRSRVVQGYSETGRPLGKPGDVQGHYYWPGSEQLFSSARDMATFLAAHLGEQIDDPLLREAIAITHREVAPVRQDVTQAHAWEAHHGPMTILDKNGGLSNSTTYIGMIPAKRLGVVILINRGWLDGREIGHPILLRLGSEDMTRRTPTRSADSGE
;
A
#
# COMPACT_ATOMS: atom_id res chain seq x y z
N MET A 1 34.69 1.04 75.32
CA MET A 1 34.49 1.53 73.93
C MET A 1 34.37 0.29 73.05
N ARG A 2 33.10 -0.09 72.67
CA ARG A 2 32.81 -1.25 71.76
C ARG A 2 32.35 -0.70 70.41
N PHE A 3 33.15 -0.95 69.35
CA PHE A 3 32.79 -0.66 67.98
C PHE A 3 31.86 -1.78 67.49
N VAL A 4 30.64 -1.40 67.10
CA VAL A 4 29.71 -2.27 66.31
C VAL A 4 29.90 -1.98 64.91
N MET A 5 30.39 -2.94 64.11
CA MET A 5 30.54 -2.88 62.64
C MET A 5 29.26 -3.45 62.00
N ALA A 6 28.44 -2.58 61.43
CA ALA A 6 27.25 -2.98 60.70
C ALA A 6 27.62 -3.40 59.30
N LEU A 7 27.36 -4.68 58.98
CA LEU A 7 27.56 -5.27 57.63
C LEU A 7 26.30 -5.01 56.78
N LEU A 8 26.40 -4.09 55.81
CA LEU A 8 25.35 -3.88 54.81
C LEU A 8 25.47 -4.96 53.73
N LEU A 9 24.54 -5.93 53.70
CA LEU A 9 24.36 -6.86 52.59
C LEU A 9 23.58 -6.15 51.47
N TYR A 10 24.26 -5.82 50.39
CA TYR A 10 23.63 -5.43 49.13
C TYR A 10 23.08 -6.69 48.44
N LEU A 11 21.77 -6.87 48.47
CA LEU A 11 21.07 -7.82 47.61
C LEU A 11 21.04 -7.24 46.19
N LEU A 12 21.98 -7.66 45.36
CA LEU A 12 21.91 -7.50 43.88
C LEU A 12 20.79 -8.42 43.39
N GLY A 13 19.60 -7.87 43.25
CA GLY A 13 18.53 -8.50 42.51
C GLY A 13 18.95 -8.62 41.03
N ALA A 14 19.26 -9.82 40.58
CA ALA A 14 19.45 -10.11 39.19
C ALA A 14 18.13 -9.83 38.46
N VAL A 15 18.01 -8.67 37.82
CA VAL A 15 16.96 -8.42 36.81
C VAL A 15 17.28 -9.32 35.65
N SER A 16 16.64 -10.49 35.59
CA SER A 16 16.66 -11.34 34.38
C SER A 16 15.99 -10.57 33.25
N THR A 17 16.79 -9.89 32.45
CA THR A 17 16.34 -9.40 31.17
C THR A 17 16.03 -10.63 30.32
N HIS A 18 14.77 -11.07 30.30
CA HIS A 18 14.31 -12.02 29.29
C HIS A 18 14.50 -11.31 27.93
N ALA A 19 15.54 -11.68 27.21
CA ALA A 19 15.66 -11.30 25.80
C ALA A 19 14.40 -11.82 25.12
N ALA A 20 13.59 -10.93 24.54
CA ALA A 20 12.39 -11.32 23.83
C ALA A 20 12.77 -12.36 22.78
N THR A 21 12.25 -13.59 22.94
CA THR A 21 12.57 -14.69 22.02
C THR A 21 11.96 -14.35 20.66
N ARG A 22 12.80 -14.39 19.62
CA ARG A 22 12.35 -14.14 18.23
C ARG A 22 11.37 -15.24 17.83
N PRO A 23 10.29 -14.90 17.09
CA PRO A 23 9.36 -15.92 16.61
C PRO A 23 10.07 -16.87 15.65
N THR A 24 9.83 -18.17 15.80
CA THR A 24 10.26 -19.21 14.88
C THR A 24 9.50 -19.13 13.56
N ASP A 25 10.01 -19.73 12.51
CA ASP A 25 9.33 -19.78 11.20
C ASP A 25 7.97 -20.50 11.30
N ASP A 26 7.86 -21.51 12.15
CA ASP A 26 6.62 -22.25 12.38
C ASP A 26 5.58 -21.38 13.12
N GLU A 27 5.97 -20.57 14.10
CA GLU A 27 5.08 -19.62 14.75
C GLU A 27 4.59 -18.56 13.77
N VAL A 28 5.47 -18.00 12.95
CA VAL A 28 5.08 -17.04 11.89
C VAL A 28 4.09 -17.70 10.92
N LYS A 29 4.36 -18.91 10.48
CA LYS A 29 3.48 -19.69 9.61
C LYS A 29 2.11 -19.93 10.24
N GLN A 30 2.07 -20.31 11.51
CA GLN A 30 0.83 -20.54 12.24
C GLN A 30 -0.01 -19.26 12.31
N ILE A 31 0.60 -18.12 12.69
CA ILE A 31 -0.06 -16.83 12.78
C ILE A 31 -0.66 -16.44 11.43
N VAL A 32 0.15 -16.48 10.36
CA VAL A 32 -0.31 -16.11 9.01
C VAL A 32 -1.42 -17.05 8.52
N THR A 33 -1.30 -18.36 8.76
CA THR A 33 -2.32 -19.33 8.34
C THR A 33 -3.65 -19.09 9.03
N GLN A 34 -3.66 -18.79 10.31
CA GLN A 34 -4.88 -18.52 11.08
C GLN A 34 -5.63 -17.28 10.55
N GLU A 35 -4.90 -16.24 10.18
CA GLU A 35 -5.52 -14.98 9.70
C GLU A 35 -5.97 -15.06 8.23
N VAL A 36 -5.35 -15.89 7.39
CA VAL A 36 -5.57 -15.86 5.93
C VAL A 36 -6.40 -17.02 5.43
N ALA A 37 -6.12 -18.27 5.86
CA ALA A 37 -6.60 -19.45 5.17
C ALA A 37 -8.13 -19.58 5.12
N THR A 38 -8.83 -19.15 6.15
CA THR A 38 -10.32 -19.26 6.26
C THR A 38 -11.05 -18.26 5.36
N LEU A 39 -10.35 -17.22 4.88
CA LEU A 39 -10.96 -16.13 4.12
C LEU A 39 -11.02 -16.37 2.62
N LEU A 40 -10.33 -17.40 2.10
CA LEU A 40 -10.07 -17.51 0.66
C LEU A 40 -11.28 -17.97 -0.16
N ARG A 41 -12.16 -18.81 0.37
CA ARG A 41 -13.35 -19.36 -0.36
C ARG A 41 -12.99 -19.87 -1.77
N GLY A 42 -11.88 -20.61 -1.89
CA GLY A 42 -11.40 -21.15 -3.15
C GLY A 42 -10.57 -20.19 -4.02
N ALA A 43 -10.36 -18.95 -3.58
CA ALA A 43 -9.36 -18.05 -4.13
C ALA A 43 -7.96 -18.39 -3.60
N GLY A 44 -7.00 -17.53 -3.81
CA GLY A 44 -5.64 -17.72 -3.32
C GLY A 44 -5.02 -16.46 -2.73
N ALA A 45 -3.97 -16.65 -1.96
CA ALA A 45 -3.21 -15.57 -1.35
C ALA A 45 -1.70 -15.84 -1.41
N ALA A 46 -0.93 -14.77 -1.63
CA ALA A 46 0.51 -14.75 -1.42
C ALA A 46 0.82 -13.75 -0.30
N VAL A 47 1.50 -14.22 0.74
CA VAL A 47 1.90 -13.42 1.90
C VAL A 47 3.41 -13.41 2.01
N ALA A 48 3.99 -12.21 2.24
CA ALA A 48 5.38 -12.06 2.61
C ALA A 48 5.48 -11.42 4.00
N VAL A 49 6.25 -12.01 4.88
CA VAL A 49 6.57 -11.46 6.20
C VAL A 49 8.06 -11.12 6.23
N ARG A 50 8.36 -9.84 6.45
CA ARG A 50 9.72 -9.35 6.68
C ARG A 50 9.96 -9.22 8.17
N ILE A 51 10.91 -9.96 8.70
CA ILE A 51 11.22 -9.98 10.13
C ILE A 51 12.71 -10.28 10.32
N ASP A 52 13.39 -9.52 11.16
CA ASP A 52 14.82 -9.69 11.48
C ASP A 52 15.73 -9.77 10.25
N GLY A 53 15.46 -8.97 9.23
CA GLY A 53 16.26 -8.93 8.00
C GLY A 53 16.04 -10.09 7.04
N ARG A 54 15.12 -11.02 7.32
CA ARG A 54 14.75 -12.16 6.46
C ARG A 54 13.31 -12.05 5.97
N THR A 55 13.02 -12.67 4.84
CA THR A 55 11.66 -12.71 4.27
C THR A 55 11.16 -14.15 4.24
N LEU A 56 9.97 -14.37 4.79
CA LEU A 56 9.25 -15.64 4.73
C LEU A 56 8.06 -15.48 3.78
N PHE A 57 7.83 -16.48 2.92
CA PHE A 57 6.72 -16.49 1.98
C PHE A 57 5.75 -17.62 2.30
N PHE A 58 4.45 -17.27 2.34
CA PHE A 58 3.36 -18.22 2.55
C PHE A 58 2.37 -18.07 1.40
N ASN A 59 2.07 -19.18 0.73
CA ASN A 59 1.20 -19.19 -0.44
C ASN A 59 0.04 -20.15 -0.18
N PHE A 60 -1.17 -19.70 -0.50
CA PHE A 60 -2.40 -20.43 -0.22
C PHE A 60 -3.29 -20.47 -1.47
N GLY A 61 -4.02 -21.57 -1.66
CA GLY A 61 -5.05 -21.69 -2.66
C GLY A 61 -4.58 -21.52 -4.11
N PHE A 62 -5.46 -21.00 -4.95
CA PHE A 62 -5.28 -21.00 -6.40
C PHE A 62 -5.11 -19.60 -6.98
N ALA A 63 -4.10 -19.45 -7.82
CA ALA A 63 -3.94 -18.31 -8.70
C ALA A 63 -5.02 -18.30 -9.81
N ASP A 64 -5.40 -19.51 -10.24
CA ASP A 64 -6.53 -19.74 -11.14
C ASP A 64 -7.11 -21.13 -10.84
N ARG A 65 -8.32 -21.15 -10.29
CA ARG A 65 -9.00 -22.38 -9.89
C ARG A 65 -9.42 -23.22 -11.08
N ALA A 66 -9.80 -22.59 -12.19
CA ALA A 66 -10.28 -23.33 -13.36
C ALA A 66 -9.17 -24.19 -13.99
N SER A 67 -7.95 -23.68 -14.01
CA SER A 67 -6.77 -24.40 -14.50
C SER A 67 -6.04 -25.22 -13.41
N GLY A 68 -6.48 -25.11 -12.15
CA GLY A 68 -5.78 -25.75 -11.01
C GLY A 68 -4.43 -25.11 -10.68
N ARG A 69 -4.09 -23.93 -11.24
CA ARG A 69 -2.81 -23.28 -11.05
C ARG A 69 -2.70 -22.71 -9.61
N PRO A 70 -1.72 -23.19 -8.80
CA PRO A 70 -1.58 -22.70 -7.43
C PRO A 70 -1.01 -21.28 -7.39
N VAL A 71 -1.22 -20.58 -6.26
CA VAL A 71 -0.50 -19.35 -5.95
C VAL A 71 0.95 -19.66 -5.60
N THR A 72 1.83 -18.79 -6.07
CA THR A 72 3.25 -18.75 -5.70
C THR A 72 3.64 -17.35 -5.29
N SER A 73 4.79 -17.19 -4.65
CA SER A 73 5.34 -15.84 -4.33
C SER A 73 5.65 -15.01 -5.58
N GLY A 74 5.70 -15.64 -6.76
CA GLY A 74 5.86 -14.99 -8.06
C GLY A 74 4.54 -14.75 -8.81
N SER A 75 3.40 -15.18 -8.31
CA SER A 75 2.09 -14.85 -8.89
C SER A 75 1.85 -13.34 -8.86
N VAL A 76 1.23 -12.80 -9.91
CA VAL A 76 1.10 -11.36 -10.12
C VAL A 76 -0.33 -10.93 -9.86
N PHE A 77 -0.51 -10.07 -8.87
CA PHE A 77 -1.78 -9.57 -8.37
C PHE A 77 -1.96 -8.09 -8.70
N ASN A 78 -3.21 -7.65 -8.85
CA ASN A 78 -3.52 -6.22 -8.85
C ASN A 78 -3.35 -5.69 -7.42
N LEU A 79 -2.59 -4.61 -7.27
CA LEU A 79 -2.30 -4.00 -5.97
C LEU A 79 -3.43 -3.11 -5.43
N ALA A 80 -4.43 -2.81 -6.24
CA ALA A 80 -5.45 -1.83 -5.89
C ALA A 80 -4.81 -0.56 -5.31
N SER A 81 -5.36 -0.01 -4.23
CA SER A 81 -4.86 1.22 -3.61
C SER A 81 -3.47 1.11 -2.97
N VAL A 82 -2.92 -0.08 -2.80
CA VAL A 82 -1.51 -0.24 -2.40
C VAL A 82 -0.57 0.31 -3.47
N GLY A 83 -0.98 0.38 -4.74
CA GLY A 83 -0.20 1.05 -5.78
C GLY A 83 0.18 2.50 -5.46
N LYS A 84 -0.64 3.21 -4.68
CA LYS A 84 -0.43 4.62 -4.33
C LYS A 84 0.83 4.88 -3.50
N VAL A 85 1.33 3.88 -2.76
CA VAL A 85 2.61 4.03 -2.05
C VAL A 85 3.80 4.04 -3.01
N PHE A 86 3.66 3.45 -4.20
CA PHE A 86 4.65 3.59 -5.29
C PHE A 86 4.59 4.99 -5.89
N ASP A 87 3.38 5.56 -6.07
CA ASP A 87 3.20 6.92 -6.56
C ASP A 87 3.87 7.92 -5.60
N ALA A 88 3.68 7.75 -4.30
CA ALA A 88 4.31 8.57 -3.27
C ALA A 88 5.84 8.45 -3.28
N THR A 89 6.35 7.22 -3.41
CA THR A 89 7.80 6.98 -3.43
C THR A 89 8.44 7.56 -4.69
N LEU A 90 7.79 7.42 -5.85
CA LEU A 90 8.25 8.03 -7.09
C LEU A 90 8.27 9.56 -7.01
N LEU A 91 7.16 10.18 -6.57
CA LEU A 91 7.09 11.63 -6.43
C LEU A 91 8.16 12.16 -5.46
N ALA A 92 8.31 11.52 -4.29
CA ALA A 92 9.32 11.91 -3.32
C ALA A 92 10.75 11.76 -3.87
N LEU A 93 11.01 10.72 -4.67
CA LEU A 93 12.30 10.53 -5.33
C LEU A 93 12.58 11.64 -6.36
N MET A 94 11.58 12.00 -7.17
CA MET A 94 11.71 13.09 -8.14
C MET A 94 11.91 14.45 -7.44
N VAL A 95 11.28 14.66 -6.29
CA VAL A 95 11.54 15.84 -5.44
C VAL A 95 12.98 15.83 -4.93
N ARG A 96 13.49 14.69 -4.44
CA ARG A 96 14.89 14.60 -3.98
C ARG A 96 15.91 14.76 -5.10
N GLN A 97 15.53 14.46 -6.33
CA GLN A 97 16.34 14.70 -7.53
C GLN A 97 16.29 16.16 -8.01
N GLY A 98 15.42 17.01 -7.42
CA GLY A 98 15.23 18.40 -7.85
C GLY A 98 14.47 18.54 -9.17
N GLU A 99 13.77 17.49 -9.61
CA GLU A 99 13.02 17.47 -10.88
C GLU A 99 11.64 18.11 -10.75
N VAL A 100 11.02 18.00 -9.56
CA VAL A 100 9.74 18.61 -9.18
C VAL A 100 9.79 19.04 -7.70
N SER A 101 8.78 19.82 -7.27
CA SER A 101 8.52 20.14 -5.87
C SER A 101 7.15 19.59 -5.44
N PHE A 102 6.99 19.30 -4.15
CA PHE A 102 5.64 19.06 -3.59
C PHE A 102 4.73 20.29 -3.73
N ASP A 103 5.31 21.49 -3.80
CA ASP A 103 4.61 22.76 -3.96
C ASP A 103 4.32 23.10 -5.43
N ASP A 104 4.83 22.32 -6.39
CA ASP A 104 4.45 22.51 -7.80
C ASP A 104 2.95 22.31 -7.96
N THR A 105 2.31 23.27 -8.66
CA THR A 105 0.87 23.27 -8.82
C THR A 105 0.42 22.52 -10.07
N VAL A 106 -0.82 22.06 -10.07
CA VAL A 106 -1.47 21.47 -11.24
C VAL A 106 -1.43 22.43 -12.44
N GLY A 107 -1.73 23.71 -12.21
CA GLY A 107 -1.70 24.73 -13.29
C GLY A 107 -0.32 25.00 -13.84
N ALA A 108 0.75 24.80 -13.06
CA ALA A 108 2.12 24.90 -13.53
C ALA A 108 2.56 23.65 -14.32
N SER A 109 1.96 22.49 -14.01
CA SER A 109 2.33 21.20 -14.60
C SER A 109 1.52 20.81 -15.82
N ILE A 110 0.28 21.33 -15.96
CA ILE A 110 -0.69 21.00 -17.00
C ILE A 110 -1.14 22.29 -17.70
N ASP A 111 -0.64 22.54 -18.89
CA ASP A 111 -0.94 23.78 -19.63
C ASP A 111 -2.44 24.02 -19.86
N GLU A 112 -3.21 22.95 -20.10
CA GLU A 112 -4.66 23.00 -20.30
C GLU A 112 -5.43 23.49 -19.04
N LEU A 113 -4.78 23.45 -17.86
CA LEU A 113 -5.33 23.85 -16.58
C LEU A 113 -4.72 25.13 -16.00
N ARG A 114 -3.76 25.77 -16.70
CA ARG A 114 -3.04 26.97 -16.22
C ARG A 114 -3.96 28.09 -15.78
N HIS A 115 -5.10 28.25 -16.44
CA HIS A 115 -6.11 29.29 -16.17
C HIS A 115 -7.44 28.69 -15.65
N ALA A 116 -7.45 27.40 -15.30
CA ALA A 116 -8.60 26.74 -14.73
C ALA A 116 -8.85 27.26 -13.30
N GLY A 117 -10.10 27.14 -12.83
CA GLY A 117 -10.52 27.62 -11.51
C GLY A 117 -9.62 27.19 -10.34
N ASP A 118 -10.22 26.65 -9.29
CA ASP A 118 -9.46 26.33 -8.06
C ASP A 118 -8.48 25.16 -8.23
N ILE A 119 -8.71 24.32 -9.25
CA ILE A 119 -7.83 23.16 -9.51
C ILE A 119 -6.40 23.54 -9.86
N ARG A 120 -6.18 24.71 -10.48
CA ARG A 120 -4.84 25.16 -10.89
C ARG A 120 -3.89 25.34 -9.70
N ASP A 121 -4.45 25.71 -8.54
CA ASP A 121 -3.69 26.04 -7.33
C ASP A 121 -3.46 24.81 -6.44
N VAL A 122 -4.03 23.65 -6.78
CA VAL A 122 -3.79 22.38 -6.09
C VAL A 122 -2.36 21.93 -6.34
N THR A 123 -1.65 21.53 -5.29
CA THR A 123 -0.25 21.10 -5.37
C THR A 123 -0.10 19.58 -5.53
N LEU A 124 1.05 19.14 -6.06
CA LEU A 124 1.37 17.71 -6.16
C LEU A 124 1.43 17.04 -4.78
N GLY A 125 1.90 17.79 -3.76
CA GLY A 125 1.91 17.36 -2.37
C GLY A 125 0.51 17.13 -1.82
N GLU A 126 -0.43 18.06 -2.06
CA GLU A 126 -1.81 17.91 -1.64
C GLU A 126 -2.50 16.71 -2.31
N LEU A 127 -2.18 16.42 -3.57
CA LEU A 127 -2.75 15.26 -4.27
C LEU A 127 -2.31 13.94 -3.62
N ILE A 128 -1.01 13.77 -3.34
CA ILE A 128 -0.47 12.52 -2.80
C ILE A 128 -0.77 12.31 -1.30
N THR A 129 -1.06 13.39 -0.58
CA THR A 129 -1.44 13.35 0.84
C THR A 129 -2.96 13.38 1.05
N PHE A 130 -3.74 13.44 -0.04
CA PHE A 130 -5.20 13.53 0.00
C PHE A 130 -5.73 14.74 0.80
N THR A 131 -5.05 15.88 0.68
CA THR A 131 -5.42 17.13 1.38
C THR A 131 -5.86 18.25 0.46
N SER A 132 -5.98 17.96 -0.84
CA SER A 132 -6.36 18.96 -1.86
C SER A 132 -7.82 19.38 -1.80
N GLY A 133 -8.70 18.60 -1.17
CA GLY A 133 -10.15 18.76 -1.28
C GLY A 133 -10.70 18.34 -2.64
N PHE A 134 -9.87 17.93 -3.57
CA PHE A 134 -10.30 17.46 -4.87
C PHE A 134 -10.77 16.02 -4.83
N ARG A 135 -12.06 15.83 -5.10
CA ARG A 135 -12.70 14.53 -5.23
C ARG A 135 -13.83 14.64 -6.24
N LEU A 136 -14.00 13.61 -7.06
CA LEU A 136 -15.15 13.52 -7.96
C LEU A 136 -16.26 12.68 -7.32
N PRO A 137 -17.55 12.91 -7.68
CA PRO A 137 -18.64 12.04 -7.25
C PRO A 137 -18.41 10.57 -7.58
N GLN A 138 -17.67 10.30 -8.64
CA GLN A 138 -17.28 8.96 -9.10
C GLN A 138 -16.29 8.24 -8.16
N ASP A 139 -15.69 8.95 -7.22
CA ASP A 139 -14.83 8.34 -6.18
C ASP A 139 -15.63 7.56 -5.12
N HIS A 140 -16.96 7.54 -5.21
CA HIS A 140 -17.86 6.80 -4.32
C HIS A 140 -18.74 5.79 -5.05
N PRO A 141 -19.08 4.64 -4.42
CA PRO A 141 -20.14 3.76 -4.90
C PRO A 141 -21.54 4.45 -4.87
N PRO A 142 -22.45 4.11 -5.81
CA PRO A 142 -22.22 3.24 -6.96
C PRO A 142 -21.36 3.95 -8.00
N PHE A 143 -20.37 3.23 -8.50
CA PHE A 143 -19.45 3.79 -9.47
C PHE A 143 -20.14 3.94 -10.83
N PRO A 144 -20.24 5.14 -11.40
CA PRO A 144 -20.78 5.30 -12.72
C PRO A 144 -19.95 4.53 -13.76
N PRO A 145 -20.54 4.11 -14.88
CA PRO A 145 -19.79 3.51 -15.96
C PRO A 145 -18.67 4.47 -16.37
N ALA A 146 -17.44 4.00 -16.30
CA ALA A 146 -16.27 4.82 -16.48
C ALA A 146 -16.03 5.05 -17.96
N HIS A 147 -16.55 6.12 -18.50
CA HIS A 147 -16.23 6.65 -19.82
C HIS A 147 -15.54 8.01 -19.71
N PHE A 148 -14.50 8.10 -18.87
CA PHE A 148 -13.67 9.29 -18.88
C PHE A 148 -12.69 9.24 -20.03
N THR A 149 -12.89 10.11 -21.03
CA THR A 149 -11.83 10.50 -21.95
C THR A 149 -10.95 11.56 -21.26
N LEU A 150 -9.73 11.78 -21.77
CA LEU A 150 -8.89 12.89 -21.31
C LEU A 150 -9.64 14.22 -21.39
N ALA A 151 -10.32 14.45 -22.51
CA ALA A 151 -11.07 15.68 -22.72
C ALA A 151 -12.15 15.89 -21.66
N SER A 152 -12.99 14.87 -21.41
CA SER A 152 -14.05 14.97 -20.40
C SER A 152 -13.48 15.13 -18.99
N PHE A 153 -12.34 14.51 -18.67
CA PHE A 153 -11.67 14.70 -17.39
C PHE A 153 -11.16 16.14 -17.23
N LEU A 154 -10.49 16.69 -18.26
CA LEU A 154 -10.03 18.07 -18.27
C LEU A 154 -11.20 19.08 -18.12
N ASP A 155 -12.35 18.81 -18.77
CA ASP A 155 -13.52 19.69 -18.65
C ASP A 155 -14.07 19.68 -17.23
N VAL A 156 -14.15 18.53 -16.58
CA VAL A 156 -14.53 18.43 -15.16
C VAL A 156 -13.55 19.17 -14.25
N LEU A 157 -12.25 19.03 -14.49
CA LEU A 157 -11.22 19.74 -13.72
C LEU A 157 -11.32 21.25 -13.88
N LYS A 158 -11.56 21.78 -15.08
CA LYS A 158 -11.76 23.21 -15.34
C LYS A 158 -12.96 23.77 -14.61
N ALA A 159 -14.02 22.98 -14.50
CA ALA A 159 -15.25 23.38 -13.82
C ALA A 159 -15.20 23.20 -12.30
N TRP A 160 -14.22 22.44 -11.77
CA TRP A 160 -14.16 22.10 -10.35
C TRP A 160 -13.95 23.35 -9.48
N LYS A 161 -14.69 23.38 -8.36
CA LYS A 161 -14.56 24.36 -7.29
C LYS A 161 -14.35 23.64 -5.97
N ARG A 162 -13.44 24.19 -5.16
CA ARG A 162 -13.23 23.68 -3.81
C ARG A 162 -14.50 23.96 -2.97
N GLU A 163 -14.95 22.96 -2.23
CA GLU A 163 -16.08 23.12 -1.31
C GLU A 163 -15.76 24.21 -0.28
N PRO A 164 -16.69 25.15 0.00
CA PRO A 164 -16.43 26.30 0.87
C PRO A 164 -16.04 25.92 2.30
N ASP A 165 -16.50 24.77 2.79
CA ASP A 165 -16.22 24.25 4.13
C ASP A 165 -14.99 23.32 4.19
N HIS A 166 -14.38 23.00 3.04
CA HIS A 166 -13.13 22.24 3.02
C HIS A 166 -11.97 23.08 3.53
N ARG A 167 -11.40 22.69 4.67
CA ARG A 167 -10.25 23.39 5.27
C ARG A 167 -8.95 22.98 4.58
N PRO A 168 -8.03 23.92 4.33
CA PRO A 168 -6.69 23.58 3.84
C PRO A 168 -6.04 22.52 4.73
N GLY A 169 -5.45 21.49 4.10
CA GLY A 169 -4.82 20.38 4.81
C GLY A 169 -5.80 19.33 5.38
N GLN A 170 -7.10 19.50 5.22
CA GLN A 170 -8.08 18.50 5.64
C GLN A 170 -7.99 17.25 4.75
N TYR A 171 -7.96 16.08 5.38
CA TYR A 171 -7.94 14.80 4.66
C TYR A 171 -9.25 14.54 3.91
N LEU A 172 -9.13 14.22 2.63
CA LEU A 172 -10.22 13.77 1.78
C LEU A 172 -9.68 12.81 0.72
N TYR A 173 -9.87 11.50 0.92
CA TYR A 173 -9.36 10.49 -0.01
C TYR A 173 -9.92 10.67 -1.43
N SER A 174 -9.06 10.63 -2.44
CA SER A 174 -9.43 10.83 -3.83
C SER A 174 -8.66 9.92 -4.78
N HIS A 175 -9.38 9.11 -5.56
CA HIS A 175 -8.81 8.39 -6.69
C HIS A 175 -8.50 9.33 -7.84
N ALA A 176 -9.40 10.26 -8.13
CA ALA A 176 -9.24 11.26 -9.18
C ALA A 176 -8.01 12.15 -8.93
N GLY A 177 -7.69 12.44 -7.66
CA GLY A 177 -6.48 13.18 -7.30
C GLY A 177 -5.19 12.46 -7.72
N ILE A 178 -5.14 11.14 -7.60
CA ILE A 178 -3.99 10.34 -8.05
C ILE A 178 -3.92 10.30 -9.59
N VAL A 179 -5.05 10.17 -10.27
CA VAL A 179 -5.09 10.27 -11.75
C VAL A 179 -4.58 11.63 -12.22
N LEU A 180 -4.96 12.70 -11.52
CA LEU A 180 -4.48 14.06 -11.80
C LEU A 180 -2.96 14.20 -11.55
N LEU A 181 -2.45 13.60 -10.49
CA LEU A 181 -1.01 13.55 -10.22
C LEU A 181 -0.25 12.85 -11.36
N HIS A 182 -0.74 11.70 -11.84
CA HIS A 182 -0.14 11.00 -12.98
C HIS A 182 -0.13 11.88 -14.21
N LEU A 183 -1.26 12.53 -14.53
CA LEU A 183 -1.37 13.44 -15.67
C LEU A 183 -0.38 14.63 -15.57
N ALA A 184 -0.25 15.21 -14.35
CA ALA A 184 0.70 16.30 -14.12
C ALA A 184 2.15 15.86 -14.41
N LEU A 185 2.54 14.68 -13.94
CA LEU A 185 3.87 14.12 -14.21
C LEU A 185 4.04 13.79 -15.70
N GLU A 186 3.04 13.22 -16.38
CA GLU A 186 3.10 12.94 -17.82
C GLU A 186 3.31 14.22 -18.63
N ARG A 187 2.58 15.29 -18.32
CA ARG A 187 2.73 16.59 -18.99
C ARG A 187 4.09 17.22 -18.73
N ARG A 188 4.54 17.16 -17.46
CA ARG A 188 5.82 17.75 -17.06
C ARG A 188 7.01 17.11 -17.76
N PHE A 189 6.99 15.76 -17.93
CA PHE A 189 8.11 15.01 -18.47
C PHE A 189 7.94 14.58 -19.93
N GLY A 190 6.79 14.82 -20.54
CA GLY A 190 6.51 14.40 -21.92
C GLY A 190 6.57 12.88 -22.12
N ALA A 191 6.33 12.10 -21.08
CA ALA A 191 6.45 10.64 -21.11
C ALA A 191 5.27 9.99 -20.36
N PRO A 192 4.80 8.80 -20.80
CA PRO A 192 3.75 8.07 -20.08
C PRO A 192 4.17 7.79 -18.63
N TYR A 193 3.22 7.92 -17.69
CA TYR A 193 3.48 7.66 -16.26
C TYR A 193 4.07 6.26 -16.01
N ALA A 194 3.58 5.24 -16.72
CA ALA A 194 4.12 3.89 -16.65
C ALA A 194 5.63 3.83 -16.95
N ALA A 195 6.09 4.62 -17.92
CA ALA A 195 7.51 4.69 -18.27
C ALA A 195 8.32 5.43 -17.20
N LEU A 196 7.77 6.50 -16.63
CA LEU A 196 8.41 7.22 -15.52
C LEU A 196 8.57 6.31 -14.30
N LEU A 197 7.50 5.61 -13.92
CA LEU A 197 7.51 4.66 -12.81
C LEU A 197 8.55 3.55 -13.04
N GLU A 198 8.51 2.92 -14.20
CA GLU A 198 9.45 1.85 -14.58
C GLU A 198 10.91 2.31 -14.49
N GLN A 199 11.23 3.41 -15.16
CA GLN A 199 12.61 3.88 -15.30
C GLN A 199 13.18 4.45 -14.01
N LYS A 200 12.37 5.23 -13.27
CA LYS A 200 12.86 5.96 -12.11
C LYS A 200 12.79 5.17 -10.80
N LEU A 201 11.82 4.25 -10.66
CA LEU A 201 11.61 3.53 -9.40
C LEU A 201 11.75 2.02 -9.54
N LEU A 202 10.99 1.35 -10.45
CA LEU A 202 10.94 -0.10 -10.46
C LEU A 202 12.29 -0.72 -10.78
N ARG A 203 13.03 -0.17 -11.74
CA ARG A 203 14.39 -0.64 -12.09
C ARG A 203 15.39 -0.42 -10.96
N ARG A 204 15.30 0.70 -10.23
CA ARG A 204 16.20 0.98 -9.09
C ARG A 204 16.07 -0.04 -7.97
N LEU A 205 14.84 -0.53 -7.75
CA LEU A 205 14.54 -1.56 -6.77
C LEU A 205 14.54 -2.99 -7.35
N ALA A 206 14.89 -3.15 -8.63
CA ALA A 206 14.89 -4.43 -9.34
C ALA A 206 13.53 -5.17 -9.27
N LEU A 207 12.42 -4.45 -9.30
CA LEU A 207 11.05 -4.99 -9.19
C LEU A 207 10.57 -5.50 -10.54
N SER A 208 11.12 -6.61 -11.01
CA SER A 208 10.90 -7.15 -12.36
C SER A 208 9.52 -7.78 -12.59
N SER A 209 8.77 -8.02 -11.54
CA SER A 209 7.40 -8.55 -11.56
C SER A 209 6.35 -7.50 -11.24
N THR A 210 6.76 -6.23 -11.15
CA THR A 210 5.88 -5.09 -10.93
C THR A 210 5.69 -4.33 -12.23
N THR A 211 4.45 -4.04 -12.60
CA THR A 211 4.13 -3.38 -13.87
C THR A 211 2.83 -2.62 -13.81
N LEU A 212 2.77 -1.50 -14.53
CA LEU A 212 1.54 -0.79 -14.86
C LEU A 212 1.16 -1.15 -16.31
N PRO A 213 0.22 -2.09 -16.51
CA PRO A 213 -0.09 -2.57 -17.85
C PRO A 213 -0.69 -1.46 -18.71
N VAL A 214 -0.19 -1.30 -19.93
CA VAL A 214 -0.77 -0.35 -20.90
C VAL A 214 -2.18 -0.81 -21.27
N ARG A 215 -3.16 0.08 -21.12
CA ARG A 215 -4.57 -0.18 -21.39
C ARG A 215 -5.07 0.73 -22.52
N GLY A 216 -5.88 0.15 -23.41
CA GLY A 216 -6.83 0.95 -24.18
C GLY A 216 -8.15 1.07 -23.43
N ALA A 217 -9.01 1.98 -23.81
CA ALA A 217 -10.38 2.04 -23.33
C ALA A 217 -11.03 0.65 -23.50
N HIS A 218 -11.64 0.13 -22.42
CA HIS A 218 -12.37 -1.16 -22.43
C HIS A 218 -11.53 -2.43 -22.69
N SER A 219 -10.20 -2.40 -22.51
CA SER A 219 -9.38 -3.58 -22.73
C SER A 219 -8.66 -4.04 -21.47
N ALA A 220 -8.50 -5.37 -21.32
CA ALA A 220 -7.54 -5.94 -20.37
C ALA A 220 -6.14 -5.36 -20.64
N GLY A 221 -5.39 -5.07 -19.57
CA GLY A 221 -4.04 -4.54 -19.72
C GLY A 221 -3.12 -5.47 -20.48
N LYS A 222 -2.27 -4.90 -21.33
CA LYS A 222 -1.22 -5.66 -22.01
C LYS A 222 -0.05 -5.84 -21.05
N PHE A 223 0.08 -7.06 -20.52
CA PHE A 223 1.21 -7.46 -19.70
C PHE A 223 2.42 -7.83 -20.54
N PRO A 224 3.64 -7.58 -20.02
CA PRO A 224 4.84 -8.16 -20.59
C PRO A 224 4.71 -9.68 -20.73
N PRO A 225 5.24 -10.30 -21.79
CA PRO A 225 5.12 -11.75 -22.00
C PRO A 225 5.57 -12.58 -20.80
N THR A 226 6.64 -12.16 -20.10
CA THR A 226 7.21 -12.80 -18.93
C THR A 226 6.27 -12.80 -17.70
N LEU A 227 5.30 -11.90 -17.66
CA LEU A 227 4.35 -11.79 -16.54
C LEU A 227 2.99 -12.42 -16.85
N ARG A 228 2.59 -12.47 -18.12
CA ARG A 228 1.23 -12.84 -18.54
C ARG A 228 0.73 -14.17 -17.97
N SER A 229 1.56 -15.20 -17.96
CA SER A 229 1.21 -16.53 -17.42
C SER A 229 1.12 -16.56 -15.90
N ARG A 230 1.65 -15.55 -15.22
CA ARG A 230 1.68 -15.47 -13.75
C ARG A 230 0.57 -14.61 -13.16
N VAL A 231 -0.15 -13.85 -14.00
CA VAL A 231 -1.27 -13.01 -13.56
C VAL A 231 -2.39 -13.90 -13.01
N VAL A 232 -2.93 -13.54 -11.86
CA VAL A 232 -3.97 -14.31 -11.19
C VAL A 232 -5.36 -14.03 -11.77
N GLN A 233 -6.25 -15.03 -11.72
CA GLN A 233 -7.68 -14.84 -11.90
C GLN A 233 -8.25 -14.14 -10.68
N GLY A 234 -8.99 -13.07 -10.86
CA GLY A 234 -9.69 -12.39 -9.78
C GLY A 234 -11.06 -13.00 -9.49
N TYR A 235 -11.44 -13.02 -8.23
CA TYR A 235 -12.72 -13.57 -7.75
C TYR A 235 -13.52 -12.53 -6.96
N SER A 236 -14.84 -12.59 -7.08
CA SER A 236 -15.74 -11.79 -6.26
C SER A 236 -15.65 -12.16 -4.77
N GLU A 237 -16.29 -11.38 -3.94
CA GLU A 237 -16.48 -11.68 -2.51
C GLU A 237 -17.06 -13.08 -2.26
N THR A 238 -17.94 -13.55 -3.15
CA THR A 238 -18.56 -14.89 -3.07
C THR A 238 -17.74 -15.98 -3.74
N GLY A 239 -16.55 -15.69 -4.26
CA GLY A 239 -15.65 -16.64 -4.92
C GLY A 239 -16.00 -16.96 -6.38
N ARG A 240 -16.84 -16.15 -7.05
CA ARG A 240 -17.08 -16.28 -8.49
C ARG A 240 -15.97 -15.60 -9.27
N PRO A 241 -15.47 -16.16 -10.40
CA PRO A 241 -14.50 -15.50 -11.23
C PRO A 241 -15.09 -14.21 -11.82
N LEU A 242 -14.31 -13.14 -11.82
CA LEU A 242 -14.66 -11.85 -12.41
C LEU A 242 -13.68 -11.51 -13.52
N GLY A 243 -14.21 -11.40 -14.74
CA GLY A 243 -13.43 -11.11 -15.92
C GLY A 243 -12.38 -12.19 -16.23
N LYS A 244 -11.32 -11.79 -16.95
CA LYS A 244 -10.15 -12.63 -17.27
C LYS A 244 -9.00 -12.28 -16.33
N PRO A 245 -7.96 -13.13 -16.22
CA PRO A 245 -6.74 -12.78 -15.51
C PRO A 245 -6.18 -11.43 -15.96
N GLY A 246 -5.97 -10.52 -15.02
CA GLY A 246 -5.50 -9.17 -15.29
C GLY A 246 -6.56 -8.13 -15.63
N ASP A 247 -7.84 -8.50 -15.68
CA ASP A 247 -8.90 -7.50 -15.77
C ASP A 247 -8.94 -6.66 -14.49
N VAL A 248 -9.03 -5.35 -14.69
CA VAL A 248 -9.19 -4.40 -13.60
C VAL A 248 -10.66 -4.08 -13.43
N GLN A 249 -11.12 -4.18 -12.22
CA GLN A 249 -12.46 -3.79 -11.80
C GLN A 249 -12.40 -2.39 -11.14
N GLY A 250 -11.75 -1.43 -11.83
CA GLY A 250 -11.55 -0.07 -11.34
C GLY A 250 -12.40 0.96 -12.06
N HIS A 251 -12.44 2.18 -11.52
CA HIS A 251 -13.35 3.26 -11.94
C HIS A 251 -12.84 4.09 -13.10
N TYR A 252 -11.54 4.11 -13.30
CA TYR A 252 -10.91 4.95 -14.30
C TYR A 252 -10.16 4.10 -15.30
N TYR A 253 -10.47 4.26 -16.61
CA TYR A 253 -9.74 3.63 -17.71
C TYR A 253 -8.35 4.24 -17.93
N TRP A 254 -8.03 5.27 -17.19
CA TRP A 254 -6.73 5.89 -17.20
C TRP A 254 -5.72 5.02 -16.45
N PRO A 255 -4.48 4.89 -16.96
CA PRO A 255 -3.39 4.38 -16.13
C PRO A 255 -3.34 5.20 -14.85
N GLY A 256 -3.72 4.63 -13.75
CA GLY A 256 -3.92 5.40 -12.53
C GLY A 256 -4.04 4.53 -11.32
N SER A 257 -4.71 5.02 -10.34
CA SER A 257 -4.68 4.70 -8.94
C SER A 257 -4.80 3.23 -8.55
N GLU A 258 -5.30 2.35 -9.44
CA GLU A 258 -5.65 0.97 -9.05
C GLU A 258 -5.19 -0.06 -10.08
N GLN A 259 -4.19 0.27 -10.89
CA GLN A 259 -3.80 -0.56 -12.03
C GLN A 259 -2.40 -1.14 -11.94
N LEU A 260 -1.65 -0.85 -10.87
CA LEU A 260 -0.34 -1.45 -10.65
C LEU A 260 -0.50 -2.92 -10.25
N PHE A 261 0.29 -3.78 -10.90
CA PHE A 261 0.35 -5.20 -10.59
C PHE A 261 1.72 -5.55 -10.07
N SER A 262 1.79 -6.47 -9.10
CA SER A 262 3.05 -6.93 -8.51
C SER A 262 2.95 -8.35 -7.97
N SER A 263 4.09 -8.90 -7.58
CA SER A 263 4.22 -10.18 -6.90
C SER A 263 4.60 -10.00 -5.42
N ALA A 264 4.35 -11.02 -4.60
CA ALA A 264 4.78 -10.98 -3.21
C ALA A 264 6.31 -10.86 -3.06
N ARG A 265 7.09 -11.35 -4.04
CA ARG A 265 8.56 -11.19 -4.05
C ARG A 265 8.95 -9.72 -4.22
N ASP A 266 8.42 -9.05 -5.23
CA ASP A 266 8.73 -7.64 -5.48
C ASP A 266 8.22 -6.76 -4.33
N MET A 267 7.01 -7.04 -3.83
CA MET A 267 6.45 -6.33 -2.69
C MET A 267 7.29 -6.51 -1.42
N ALA A 268 7.89 -7.69 -1.21
CA ALA A 268 8.82 -7.90 -0.10
C ALA A 268 10.11 -7.09 -0.25
N THR A 269 10.63 -6.92 -1.46
CA THR A 269 11.76 -6.03 -1.76
C THR A 269 11.39 -4.57 -1.50
N PHE A 270 10.22 -4.14 -1.97
CA PHE A 270 9.70 -2.81 -1.73
C PHE A 270 9.51 -2.54 -0.22
N LEU A 271 8.93 -3.49 0.51
CA LEU A 271 8.77 -3.42 1.96
C LEU A 271 10.12 -3.35 2.69
N ALA A 272 11.11 -4.16 2.30
CA ALA A 272 12.45 -4.12 2.86
C ALA A 272 13.10 -2.74 2.69
N ALA A 273 12.92 -2.13 1.52
CA ALA A 273 13.37 -0.77 1.25
C ALA A 273 12.68 0.24 2.21
N HIS A 274 11.37 0.14 2.43
CA HIS A 274 10.63 1.00 3.36
C HIS A 274 10.98 0.75 4.85
N LEU A 275 11.54 -0.41 5.17
CA LEU A 275 12.12 -0.70 6.50
C LEU A 275 13.59 -0.21 6.63
N GLY A 276 14.11 0.50 5.61
CA GLY A 276 15.49 1.02 5.60
C GLY A 276 16.54 -0.05 5.29
N GLU A 277 16.14 -1.17 4.69
CA GLU A 277 17.01 -2.30 4.38
C GLU A 277 17.29 -2.38 2.88
N GLN A 278 18.49 -2.89 2.52
CA GLN A 278 18.85 -3.17 1.11
C GLN A 278 18.76 -1.97 0.16
N ILE A 279 19.01 -0.75 0.66
CA ILE A 279 19.06 0.46 -0.14
C ILE A 279 20.46 1.08 -0.07
N ASP A 280 21.17 1.04 -1.19
CA ASP A 280 22.48 1.72 -1.33
C ASP A 280 22.32 3.15 -1.86
N ASP A 281 21.19 3.46 -2.52
CA ASP A 281 20.87 4.77 -3.08
C ASP A 281 20.41 5.75 -1.97
N PRO A 282 21.21 6.78 -1.62
CA PRO A 282 20.87 7.73 -0.56
C PRO A 282 19.64 8.58 -0.90
N LEU A 283 19.46 8.97 -2.18
CA LEU A 283 18.28 9.75 -2.58
C LEU A 283 17.00 8.97 -2.44
N LEU A 284 17.02 7.67 -2.79
CA LEU A 284 15.85 6.80 -2.61
C LEU A 284 15.56 6.57 -1.12
N ARG A 285 16.59 6.41 -0.28
CA ARG A 285 16.41 6.28 1.19
C ARG A 285 15.76 7.53 1.77
N GLU A 286 16.21 8.72 1.37
CA GLU A 286 15.63 9.99 1.81
C GLU A 286 14.20 10.18 1.28
N ALA A 287 13.94 9.79 0.04
CA ALA A 287 12.61 9.83 -0.55
C ALA A 287 11.62 8.93 0.22
N ILE A 288 12.02 7.71 0.54
CA ILE A 288 11.22 6.79 1.37
C ILE A 288 10.94 7.40 2.74
N ALA A 289 11.94 7.97 3.41
CA ALA A 289 11.75 8.62 4.71
C ALA A 289 10.76 9.80 4.65
N ILE A 290 10.72 10.53 3.53
CA ILE A 290 9.72 11.57 3.30
C ILE A 290 8.32 10.98 3.23
N THR A 291 8.14 9.84 2.56
CA THR A 291 6.80 9.24 2.42
C THR A 291 6.17 8.81 3.74
N HIS A 292 6.97 8.59 4.78
CA HIS A 292 6.49 8.22 6.11
C HIS A 292 6.13 9.41 7.01
N ARG A 293 6.40 10.66 6.57
CA ARG A 293 6.07 11.85 7.37
C ARG A 293 4.57 12.08 7.40
N GLU A 294 4.03 12.16 8.59
CA GLU A 294 2.64 12.43 8.84
C GLU A 294 2.28 13.87 8.47
N VAL A 295 1.12 14.08 7.84
CA VAL A 295 0.70 15.35 7.26
C VAL A 295 -0.65 15.82 7.81
N ALA A 296 -1.64 14.94 7.87
CA ALA A 296 -3.00 15.32 8.22
C ALA A 296 -3.71 14.26 9.08
N PRO A 297 -4.50 14.67 10.09
CA PRO A 297 -5.32 13.71 10.82
C PRO A 297 -6.42 13.15 9.92
N VAL A 298 -6.63 11.83 9.98
CA VAL A 298 -7.72 11.12 9.28
C VAL A 298 -8.90 10.92 10.24
N ARG A 299 -8.61 10.39 11.42
CA ARG A 299 -9.51 10.19 12.55
C ARG A 299 -8.68 10.05 13.83
N GLN A 300 -9.33 9.81 14.97
CA GLN A 300 -8.60 9.51 16.20
C GLN A 300 -7.59 8.37 15.95
N ASP A 301 -6.37 8.55 16.42
CA ASP A 301 -5.26 7.60 16.34
C ASP A 301 -4.84 7.17 14.93
N VAL A 302 -5.27 7.92 13.88
CA VAL A 302 -4.84 7.69 12.50
C VAL A 302 -4.49 8.98 11.80
N THR A 303 -3.28 9.01 11.23
CA THR A 303 -2.75 10.17 10.49
C THR A 303 -2.38 9.76 9.07
N GLN A 304 -2.68 10.60 8.10
CA GLN A 304 -2.26 10.46 6.72
C GLN A 304 -0.81 10.93 6.56
N ALA A 305 0.01 10.11 5.95
CA ALA A 305 1.31 10.48 5.40
C ALA A 305 1.23 10.58 3.86
N HIS A 306 2.33 10.42 3.12
CA HIS A 306 2.29 10.42 1.65
C HIS A 306 1.83 9.04 1.15
N ALA A 307 0.53 8.90 0.90
CA ALA A 307 -0.20 7.67 0.57
C ALA A 307 -0.19 6.57 1.66
N TRP A 308 0.66 6.63 2.66
CA TRP A 308 0.62 5.77 3.84
C TRP A 308 -0.31 6.32 4.91
N GLU A 309 -0.83 5.44 5.76
CA GLU A 309 -1.54 5.80 6.99
C GLU A 309 -0.76 5.33 8.20
N ALA A 310 -0.57 6.21 9.19
CA ALA A 310 0.02 5.88 10.47
C ALA A 310 -1.09 5.60 11.48
N HIS A 311 -1.12 4.39 12.02
CA HIS A 311 -2.05 3.95 13.05
C HIS A 311 -1.33 3.93 14.39
N HIS A 312 -1.70 4.85 15.28
CA HIS A 312 -1.10 5.02 16.59
C HIS A 312 -1.74 4.09 17.61
N GLY A 313 -0.92 3.40 18.38
CA GLY A 313 -1.33 2.45 19.41
C GLY A 313 -0.14 2.05 20.27
N PRO A 314 -0.17 0.87 20.89
CA PRO A 314 1.00 0.34 21.63
C PRO A 314 2.24 0.24 20.73
N MET A 315 2.03 0.04 19.43
CA MET A 315 3.03 0.11 18.37
C MET A 315 2.43 0.90 17.21
N THR A 316 3.19 1.84 16.66
CA THR A 316 2.76 2.55 15.45
C THR A 316 2.91 1.65 14.23
N ILE A 317 1.81 1.45 13.51
CA ILE A 317 1.78 0.72 12.23
C ILE A 317 1.67 1.74 11.11
N LEU A 318 2.62 1.72 10.17
CA LEU A 318 2.47 2.38 8.87
C LEU A 318 1.92 1.39 7.88
N ASP A 319 0.79 1.70 7.24
CA ASP A 319 0.17 0.79 6.30
C ASP A 319 -0.50 1.44 5.10
N LYS A 320 -0.86 0.59 4.15
CA LYS A 320 -1.83 0.85 3.10
C LYS A 320 -2.61 -0.41 2.78
N ASN A 321 -3.93 -0.31 2.79
CA ASN A 321 -4.79 -1.35 2.26
C ASN A 321 -5.27 -1.01 0.84
N GLY A 322 -5.69 -2.04 0.12
CA GLY A 322 -6.28 -1.91 -1.20
C GLY A 322 -7.39 -2.92 -1.41
N GLY A 323 -8.48 -2.48 -2.03
CA GLY A 323 -9.63 -3.32 -2.33
C GLY A 323 -10.23 -2.98 -3.69
N LEU A 324 -10.53 -4.03 -4.45
CA LEU A 324 -11.33 -4.01 -5.68
C LEU A 324 -12.35 -5.13 -5.61
N SER A 325 -13.28 -5.18 -6.55
CA SER A 325 -14.26 -6.27 -6.62
C SER A 325 -13.62 -7.67 -6.77
N ASN A 326 -12.36 -7.74 -7.18
CA ASN A 326 -11.65 -8.97 -7.50
C ASN A 326 -10.24 -9.07 -6.88
N SER A 327 -9.89 -8.18 -5.98
CA SER A 327 -8.59 -8.15 -5.32
C SER A 327 -8.66 -7.51 -3.94
N THR A 328 -7.94 -8.05 -3.00
CA THR A 328 -7.69 -7.45 -1.68
C THR A 328 -6.19 -7.48 -1.42
N THR A 329 -5.63 -6.34 -1.02
CA THR A 329 -4.20 -6.20 -0.81
C THR A 329 -3.90 -5.40 0.45
N TYR A 330 -2.74 -5.66 1.03
CA TYR A 330 -2.26 -4.96 2.19
C TYR A 330 -0.73 -4.92 2.17
N ILE A 331 -0.18 -3.81 2.59
CA ILE A 331 1.21 -3.65 2.99
C ILE A 331 1.24 -2.89 4.31
N GLY A 332 1.95 -3.40 5.29
CA GLY A 332 2.06 -2.74 6.58
C GLY A 332 3.37 -3.08 7.28
N MET A 333 3.81 -2.19 8.15
CA MET A 333 5.06 -2.34 8.88
C MET A 333 5.03 -1.67 10.25
N ILE A 334 5.84 -2.19 11.16
CA ILE A 334 6.23 -1.57 12.42
C ILE A 334 7.72 -1.22 12.31
N PRO A 335 8.08 0.00 11.86
CA PRO A 335 9.47 0.35 11.55
C PRO A 335 10.41 0.15 12.75
N ALA A 336 9.95 0.50 13.96
CA ALA A 336 10.73 0.35 15.20
C ALA A 336 11.11 -1.12 15.50
N LYS A 337 10.37 -2.10 14.97
CA LYS A 337 10.63 -3.54 15.12
C LYS A 337 11.27 -4.16 13.87
N ARG A 338 11.50 -3.38 12.81
CA ARG A 338 11.93 -3.87 11.50
C ARG A 338 11.09 -5.06 11.02
N LEU A 339 9.78 -4.96 11.26
CA LEU A 339 8.77 -5.96 10.98
C LEU A 339 7.81 -5.41 9.93
N GLY A 340 7.46 -6.23 8.94
CA GLY A 340 6.45 -5.85 7.98
C GLY A 340 5.78 -7.05 7.34
N VAL A 341 4.60 -6.83 6.77
CA VAL A 341 3.81 -7.84 6.09
C VAL A 341 3.21 -7.30 4.80
N VAL A 342 3.22 -8.14 3.78
CA VAL A 342 2.48 -7.95 2.53
C VAL A 342 1.48 -9.07 2.38
N ILE A 343 0.25 -8.73 1.99
CA ILE A 343 -0.83 -9.69 1.76
C ILE A 343 -1.45 -9.37 0.40
N LEU A 344 -1.45 -10.34 -0.51
CA LEU A 344 -2.04 -10.23 -1.84
C LEU A 344 -3.05 -11.36 -2.01
N ILE A 345 -4.33 -11.02 -2.17
CA ILE A 345 -5.44 -11.98 -2.29
C ILE A 345 -6.19 -11.68 -3.59
N ASN A 346 -6.43 -12.70 -4.41
CA ASN A 346 -7.21 -12.57 -5.65
C ASN A 346 -8.72 -12.70 -5.43
N ARG A 347 -9.22 -12.28 -4.29
CA ARG A 347 -10.64 -12.18 -3.92
C ARG A 347 -10.94 -10.75 -3.44
N GLY A 348 -12.05 -10.19 -3.88
CA GLY A 348 -12.44 -8.83 -3.56
C GLY A 348 -13.10 -8.64 -2.20
N TRP A 349 -13.14 -7.38 -1.79
CA TRP A 349 -13.90 -6.84 -0.65
C TRP A 349 -13.63 -7.51 0.71
N LEU A 350 -12.38 -7.92 0.95
CA LEU A 350 -11.89 -8.16 2.31
C LEU A 350 -11.23 -6.88 2.83
N ASP A 351 -11.25 -6.67 4.13
CA ASP A 351 -10.41 -5.61 4.72
C ASP A 351 -8.99 -6.14 4.97
N GLY A 352 -8.03 -5.60 4.22
CA GLY A 352 -6.62 -5.97 4.37
C GLY A 352 -6.05 -5.65 5.74
N ARG A 353 -6.57 -4.61 6.43
CA ARG A 353 -6.15 -4.22 7.78
C ARG A 353 -6.61 -5.21 8.83
N GLU A 354 -7.84 -5.71 8.71
CA GLU A 354 -8.36 -6.75 9.63
C GLU A 354 -7.53 -8.04 9.57
N ILE A 355 -6.79 -8.26 8.49
CA ILE A 355 -5.87 -9.39 8.34
C ILE A 355 -4.44 -9.00 8.77
N GLY A 356 -3.97 -7.84 8.31
CA GLY A 356 -2.56 -7.44 8.47
C GLY A 356 -2.20 -6.95 9.86
N HIS A 357 -3.08 -6.17 10.52
CA HIS A 357 -2.82 -5.66 11.87
C HIS A 357 -2.66 -6.78 12.91
N PRO A 358 -3.56 -7.80 12.98
CA PRO A 358 -3.36 -8.93 13.88
C PRO A 358 -2.02 -9.64 13.67
N ILE A 359 -1.61 -9.85 12.42
CA ILE A 359 -0.31 -10.47 12.11
C ILE A 359 0.82 -9.61 12.66
N LEU A 360 0.83 -8.30 12.36
CA LEU A 360 1.89 -7.38 12.79
C LEU A 360 1.94 -7.26 14.33
N LEU A 361 0.80 -7.10 14.99
CA LEU A 361 0.73 -6.94 16.44
C LEU A 361 1.17 -8.21 17.17
N ARG A 362 0.77 -9.38 16.70
CA ARG A 362 1.19 -10.68 17.28
C ARG A 362 2.68 -10.92 17.10
N LEU A 363 3.22 -10.66 15.91
CA LEU A 363 4.66 -10.84 15.64
C LEU A 363 5.52 -9.78 16.33
N GLY A 364 5.00 -8.56 16.50
CA GLY A 364 5.70 -7.47 17.18
C GLY A 364 5.62 -7.53 18.72
N SER A 365 4.73 -8.35 19.28
CA SER A 365 4.59 -8.51 20.73
C SER A 365 5.78 -9.24 21.32
N GLU A 366 6.26 -8.74 22.47
CA GLU A 366 7.29 -9.41 23.30
C GLU A 366 6.71 -10.51 24.16
N ASP A 367 5.40 -10.50 24.38
CA ASP A 367 4.68 -11.47 25.21
C ASP A 367 4.22 -12.65 24.35
N MET A 368 4.82 -13.82 24.57
CA MET A 368 4.49 -15.06 23.88
C MET A 368 3.04 -15.48 24.09
N THR A 369 2.41 -15.14 25.21
CA THR A 369 1.01 -15.51 25.50
C THR A 369 0.04 -14.74 24.60
N ARG A 370 0.38 -13.54 24.17
CA ARG A 370 -0.39 -12.73 23.21
C ARG A 370 -0.26 -13.19 21.76
N ARG A 371 0.67 -14.09 21.47
CA ARG A 371 0.82 -14.71 20.14
C ARG A 371 -0.21 -15.82 19.92
N THR A 372 -0.85 -16.32 20.99
CA THR A 372 -1.91 -17.34 20.91
C THR A 372 -3.29 -16.68 20.77
N PRO A 373 -4.18 -17.13 19.87
CA PRO A 373 -5.47 -16.49 19.67
C PRO A 373 -6.39 -16.75 20.87
N THR A 374 -6.84 -15.72 21.55
CA THR A 374 -8.09 -15.75 22.29
C THR A 374 -9.21 -15.44 21.30
N ARG A 375 -9.76 -16.45 20.63
CA ARG A 375 -11.10 -16.31 20.06
C ARG A 375 -12.07 -16.27 21.25
N SER A 376 -12.66 -15.12 21.53
CA SER A 376 -13.89 -15.05 22.27
C SER A 376 -14.93 -15.83 21.46
N ALA A 377 -15.38 -16.93 22.02
CA ALA A 377 -16.61 -17.57 21.60
C ALA A 377 -17.74 -16.63 22.05
N ASP A 378 -18.14 -15.74 21.14
CA ASP A 378 -19.36 -14.96 21.30
C ASP A 378 -19.91 -14.62 19.91
N SER A 379 -20.85 -15.43 19.48
CA SER A 379 -21.99 -15.07 18.65
C SER A 379 -22.91 -16.27 18.56
N GLY A 380 -23.59 -16.54 19.64
CA GLY A 380 -24.87 -17.22 19.65
C GLY A 380 -25.91 -16.16 19.98
N GLU A 381 -26.70 -15.79 19.02
CA GLU A 381 -28.13 -15.52 18.96
C GLU A 381 -28.43 -14.54 17.86
#